data_8b72ff8a8ce024b997ba96759f422d1c
#
_entry.id   8b72ff8a8ce024b997ba96759f422d1c
#
_cell.length_a   1.000
_cell.length_b   1.000
_cell.length_c   1.000
_cell.angle_alpha   90.00
_cell.angle_beta   90.00
_cell.angle_gamma   90.00
#
_symmetry.space_group_name_H-M   'P 1'
#
loop_
_entity.id
_entity.type
_entity.pdbx_description
1 polymer ?
#
loop_
_entity_poly.entity_id
_entity_poly.type
_entity_poly.pdbx_seq_one_letter_code
_entity_poly.pdbx_strand_id
1 'polypeptide(L)'
;DILMNEDIEEDGDFLVNEKDKQIMLTADGVKKVEKFFHIENLADPENLAIQHNIILALRAHNLMFKDKDYVVKDDEVLIVDEFTGRIMPGRRYSDGLHQAIEAKENVKVKRESKTLATITFQNFFNKYDKKAGMTGTALTEEQEFREIYGMDVVVIPTNKPVQRIDHDDAIYKTKREKMNAVVEDIIESHAKGQPV
;
A
#
# COMPACT_ATOMS: atom_id res chain seq x y z
N ASP A 1 11.61 13.07 6.23
CA ASP A 1 11.20 14.37 6.81
C ASP A 1 9.69 14.33 6.95
N ILE A 2 9.25 14.06 8.19
CA ILE A 2 7.86 14.16 8.58
C ILE A 2 7.57 15.66 8.64
N LEU A 3 6.91 16.20 7.63
CA LEU A 3 6.26 17.50 7.74
C LEU A 3 5.12 17.31 8.73
N MET A 4 5.35 17.66 9.99
CA MET A 4 4.29 17.97 10.93
C MET A 4 3.53 19.16 10.35
N ASN A 5 2.34 18.93 9.83
CA ASN A 5 1.37 20.00 9.64
C ASN A 5 0.90 20.39 11.04
N GLU A 6 1.29 21.56 11.50
CA GLU A 6 1.00 22.10 12.83
C GLU A 6 -0.46 22.54 13.03
N ASP A 7 -1.37 22.28 12.08
CA ASP A 7 -2.77 22.75 12.13
C ASP A 7 -3.79 21.63 11.87
N ILE A 8 -3.58 20.43 12.41
CA ILE A 8 -4.69 19.48 12.53
C ILE A 8 -5.35 19.74 13.88
N GLU A 9 -6.47 20.46 13.86
CA GLU A 9 -7.40 20.46 15.00
C GLU A 9 -7.71 18.99 15.32
N GLU A 10 -7.25 18.52 16.48
CA GLU A 10 -7.54 17.19 17.03
C GLU A 10 -9.00 17.16 17.51
N ASP A 11 -9.93 17.30 16.56
CA ASP A 11 -11.36 17.17 16.86
C ASP A 11 -11.79 15.72 16.56
N GLY A 12 -12.02 14.96 17.64
CA GLY A 12 -12.45 13.56 17.55
C GLY A 12 -11.68 12.60 18.45
N ASP A 13 -12.07 11.32 18.41
CA ASP A 13 -11.53 10.28 19.28
C ASP A 13 -10.31 9.57 18.67
N PHE A 14 -10.14 9.65 17.36
CA PHE A 14 -9.01 9.05 16.64
C PHE A 14 -8.73 9.79 15.33
N LEU A 15 -7.49 9.68 14.86
CA LEU A 15 -7.02 10.24 13.59
C LEU A 15 -6.82 9.10 12.58
N VAL A 16 -7.25 9.31 11.34
CA VAL A 16 -7.10 8.34 10.24
C VAL A 16 -6.13 8.89 9.21
N ASN A 17 -5.05 8.17 8.97
CA ASN A 17 -4.16 8.41 7.84
C ASN A 17 -4.43 7.36 6.75
N GLU A 18 -5.23 7.73 5.76
CA GLU A 18 -5.61 6.83 4.66
C GLU A 18 -4.43 6.42 3.79
N LYS A 19 -3.46 7.31 3.60
CA LYS A 19 -2.29 7.07 2.75
C LYS A 19 -1.38 5.97 3.32
N ASP A 20 -1.13 6.04 4.63
CA ASP A 20 -0.26 5.07 5.33
C ASP A 20 -1.05 3.92 5.95
N LYS A 21 -2.38 3.94 5.80
CA LYS A 21 -3.33 2.97 6.41
C LYS A 21 -3.11 2.83 7.92
N GLN A 22 -2.91 3.97 8.59
CA GLN A 22 -2.67 4.05 10.04
C GLN A 22 -3.80 4.76 10.76
N ILE A 23 -4.02 4.36 12.00
CA ILE A 23 -4.96 5.01 12.92
C ILE A 23 -4.27 5.25 14.25
N MET A 24 -4.49 6.42 14.83
CA MET A 24 -4.00 6.79 16.14
C MET A 24 -5.14 7.32 16.99
N LEU A 25 -5.18 6.94 18.27
CA LEU A 25 -6.11 7.51 19.23
C LEU A 25 -5.64 8.92 19.62
N THR A 26 -6.60 9.85 19.75
CA THR A 26 -6.35 11.15 20.37
C THR A 26 -6.31 11.03 21.89
N ALA A 27 -5.89 12.09 22.59
CA ALA A 27 -5.93 12.12 24.04
C ALA A 27 -7.34 11.90 24.60
N ASP A 28 -8.36 12.42 23.92
CA ASP A 28 -9.76 12.21 24.35
C ASP A 28 -10.27 10.81 24.01
N GLY A 29 -9.83 10.23 22.88
CA GLY A 29 -10.08 8.85 22.55
C GLY A 29 -9.51 7.88 23.58
N VAL A 30 -8.26 8.11 24.03
CA VAL A 30 -7.63 7.32 25.10
C VAL A 30 -8.46 7.37 26.39
N LYS A 31 -8.88 8.57 26.86
CA LYS A 31 -9.71 8.71 28.06
C LYS A 31 -11.06 7.97 27.95
N LYS A 32 -11.68 7.99 26.76
CA LYS A 32 -12.93 7.27 26.54
C LYS A 32 -12.73 5.75 26.60
N VAL A 33 -11.65 5.25 26.03
CA VAL A 33 -11.26 3.84 26.09
C VAL A 33 -11.00 3.41 27.53
N GLU A 34 -10.18 4.15 28.27
CA GLU A 34 -9.87 3.88 29.66
C GLU A 34 -11.13 3.80 30.52
N LYS A 35 -12.04 4.75 30.33
CA LYS A 35 -13.33 4.77 31.02
C LYS A 35 -14.21 3.58 30.65
N PHE A 36 -14.25 3.19 29.37
CA PHE A 36 -15.09 2.09 28.89
C PHE A 36 -14.62 0.74 29.39
N PHE A 37 -13.30 0.49 29.36
CA PHE A 37 -12.70 -0.76 29.80
C PHE A 37 -12.39 -0.80 31.32
N HIS A 38 -12.68 0.29 32.05
CA HIS A 38 -12.39 0.43 33.50
C HIS A 38 -10.92 0.21 33.84
N ILE A 39 -10.00 0.76 33.02
CA ILE A 39 -8.55 0.72 33.21
C ILE A 39 -8.03 2.11 33.55
N GLU A 40 -6.95 2.17 34.32
CA GLU A 40 -6.36 3.44 34.78
C GLU A 40 -5.48 4.08 33.70
N ASN A 41 -4.70 3.28 32.96
CA ASN A 41 -3.77 3.76 31.94
C ASN A 41 -3.66 2.75 30.79
N LEU A 42 -4.06 3.17 29.59
CA LEU A 42 -4.03 2.34 28.38
C LEU A 42 -2.60 1.97 27.94
N ALA A 43 -1.60 2.80 28.30
CA ALA A 43 -0.20 2.58 27.94
C ALA A 43 0.53 1.56 28.83
N ASP A 44 -0.09 1.09 29.90
CA ASP A 44 0.52 0.10 30.77
C ASP A 44 0.76 -1.23 30.04
N PRO A 45 1.87 -1.94 30.33
CA PRO A 45 2.19 -3.22 29.69
C PRO A 45 1.05 -4.26 29.76
N GLU A 46 0.29 -4.25 30.85
CA GLU A 46 -0.86 -5.16 31.04
C GLU A 46 -2.01 -4.85 30.09
N ASN A 47 -2.14 -3.61 29.59
CA ASN A 47 -3.21 -3.12 28.73
C ASN A 47 -2.84 -3.08 27.24
N LEU A 48 -1.60 -3.40 26.89
CA LEU A 48 -1.12 -3.37 25.48
C LEU A 48 -1.98 -4.23 24.54
N ALA A 49 -2.47 -5.37 25.00
CA ALA A 49 -3.35 -6.22 24.22
C ALA A 49 -4.70 -5.53 23.90
N ILE A 50 -5.25 -4.79 24.86
CA ILE A 50 -6.49 -4.02 24.70
C ILE A 50 -6.24 -2.89 23.71
N GLN A 51 -5.16 -2.12 23.87
CA GLN A 51 -4.77 -1.05 22.98
C GLN A 51 -4.61 -1.56 21.53
N HIS A 52 -3.87 -2.65 21.36
CA HIS A 52 -3.66 -3.28 20.05
C HIS A 52 -4.98 -3.68 19.39
N ASN A 53 -5.85 -4.36 20.11
CA ASN A 53 -7.16 -4.80 19.59
C ASN A 53 -8.06 -3.62 19.21
N ILE A 54 -8.02 -2.52 19.95
CA ILE A 54 -8.77 -1.30 19.61
C ILE A 54 -8.27 -0.70 18.31
N ILE A 55 -6.95 -0.57 18.15
CA ILE A 55 -6.37 -0.06 16.90
C ILE A 55 -6.74 -0.96 15.72
N LEU A 56 -6.69 -2.29 15.89
CA LEU A 56 -7.10 -3.23 14.85
C LEU A 56 -8.59 -3.11 14.50
N ALA A 57 -9.46 -2.96 15.50
CA ALA A 57 -10.89 -2.75 15.27
C ALA A 57 -11.15 -1.44 14.51
N LEU A 58 -10.51 -0.35 14.92
CA LEU A 58 -10.61 0.93 14.23
C LEU A 58 -10.09 0.83 12.78
N ARG A 59 -8.96 0.16 12.54
CA ARG A 59 -8.44 -0.10 11.18
C ARG A 59 -9.41 -0.91 10.35
N ALA A 60 -9.96 -1.99 10.90
CA ALA A 60 -10.92 -2.82 10.20
C ALA A 60 -12.18 -2.05 9.78
N HIS A 61 -12.67 -1.13 10.65
CA HIS A 61 -13.89 -0.36 10.37
C HIS A 61 -13.67 0.82 9.44
N ASN A 62 -12.53 1.53 9.55
CA ASN A 62 -12.32 2.81 8.86
C ASN A 62 -11.40 2.73 7.64
N LEU A 63 -10.56 1.69 7.54
CA LEU A 63 -9.56 1.57 6.47
C LEU A 63 -9.71 0.31 5.61
N MET A 64 -10.60 -0.62 6.00
CA MET A 64 -10.82 -1.87 5.27
C MET A 64 -12.26 -1.94 4.79
N PHE A 65 -12.45 -1.91 3.48
CA PHE A 65 -13.76 -1.83 2.86
C PHE A 65 -14.11 -3.14 2.14
N LYS A 66 -15.33 -3.62 2.42
CA LYS A 66 -15.91 -4.77 1.73
C LYS A 66 -16.07 -4.45 0.24
N ASP A 67 -15.87 -5.46 -0.60
CA ASP A 67 -15.91 -5.39 -2.07
C ASP A 67 -14.81 -4.52 -2.72
N LYS A 68 -13.86 -4.04 -1.91
CA LYS A 68 -12.66 -3.34 -2.36
C LYS A 68 -11.40 -4.04 -1.86
N ASP A 69 -11.20 -4.08 -0.55
CA ASP A 69 -10.02 -4.69 0.08
C ASP A 69 -10.23 -6.19 0.35
N TYR A 70 -11.47 -6.61 0.53
CA TYR A 70 -11.86 -8.00 0.77
C TYR A 70 -13.30 -8.28 0.34
N VAL A 71 -13.62 -9.55 0.17
CA VAL A 71 -14.98 -10.06 -0.01
C VAL A 71 -15.32 -11.06 1.07
N VAL A 72 -16.61 -11.24 1.33
CA VAL A 72 -17.12 -12.28 2.25
C VAL A 72 -17.81 -13.34 1.42
N LYS A 73 -17.32 -14.58 1.50
CA LYS A 73 -17.88 -15.73 0.79
C LYS A 73 -17.75 -16.99 1.64
N ASP A 74 -18.79 -17.80 1.68
CA ASP A 74 -18.82 -19.09 2.39
C ASP A 74 -18.41 -18.98 3.87
N ASP A 75 -18.87 -17.93 4.56
CA ASP A 75 -18.52 -17.60 5.95
C ASP A 75 -17.01 -17.32 6.17
N GLU A 76 -16.33 -16.84 5.13
CA GLU A 76 -14.92 -16.48 5.16
C GLU A 76 -14.66 -15.10 4.57
N VAL A 77 -13.69 -14.39 5.15
CA VAL A 77 -13.11 -13.17 4.57
C VAL A 77 -11.99 -13.57 3.62
N LEU A 78 -12.07 -13.13 2.38
CA LEU A 78 -11.08 -13.38 1.34
C LEU A 78 -10.49 -12.05 0.86
N ILE A 79 -9.16 -11.95 0.86
CA ILE A 79 -8.45 -10.73 0.41
C ILE A 79 -8.64 -10.55 -1.10
N VAL A 80 -8.86 -9.31 -1.51
CA VAL A 80 -8.83 -8.89 -2.91
C VAL A 80 -7.52 -8.16 -3.17
N ASP A 81 -6.82 -8.55 -4.22
CA ASP A 81 -5.60 -7.86 -4.65
C ASP A 81 -5.92 -6.48 -5.23
N GLU A 82 -5.34 -5.44 -4.66
CA GLU A 82 -5.61 -4.04 -5.01
C GLU A 82 -5.32 -3.72 -6.49
N PHE A 83 -4.31 -4.38 -7.08
CA PHE A 83 -3.88 -4.10 -8.45
C PHE A 83 -4.63 -4.90 -9.50
N THR A 84 -4.97 -6.14 -9.21
CA THR A 84 -5.58 -7.07 -10.18
C THR A 84 -7.07 -7.32 -9.93
N GLY A 85 -7.59 -6.95 -8.76
CA GLY A 85 -8.97 -7.25 -8.34
C GLY A 85 -9.22 -8.75 -8.12
N ARG A 86 -8.19 -9.58 -8.09
CA ARG A 86 -8.32 -11.03 -7.91
C ARG A 86 -8.43 -11.41 -6.45
N ILE A 87 -9.30 -12.35 -6.17
CA ILE A 87 -9.39 -12.98 -4.84
C ILE A 87 -8.14 -13.82 -4.61
N MET A 88 -7.53 -13.67 -3.43
CA MET A 88 -6.34 -14.38 -3.00
C MET A 88 -6.66 -15.44 -1.94
N PRO A 89 -7.04 -16.66 -2.32
CA PRO A 89 -7.38 -17.71 -1.37
C PRO A 89 -6.19 -18.10 -0.50
N GLY A 90 -6.46 -18.35 0.78
CA GLY A 90 -5.43 -18.78 1.73
C GLY A 90 -4.52 -17.68 2.26
N ARG A 91 -4.59 -16.45 1.72
CA ARG A 91 -3.90 -15.28 2.28
C ARG A 91 -4.72 -14.65 3.38
N ARG A 92 -4.04 -14.14 4.39
CA ARG A 92 -4.64 -13.42 5.52
C ARG A 92 -3.82 -12.19 5.85
N TYR A 93 -4.47 -11.12 6.29
CA TYR A 93 -3.77 -9.96 6.87
C TYR A 93 -3.08 -10.38 8.16
N SER A 94 -1.89 -9.85 8.41
CA SER A 94 -1.10 -10.10 9.61
C SER A 94 -1.59 -9.33 10.84
N ASP A 95 -0.94 -9.61 11.96
CA ASP A 95 -1.03 -8.87 13.22
C ASP A 95 -2.45 -8.78 13.82
N GLY A 96 -3.33 -9.74 13.50
CA GLY A 96 -4.69 -9.77 14.00
C GLY A 96 -5.71 -8.96 13.19
N LEU A 97 -5.29 -8.24 12.13
CA LEU A 97 -6.21 -7.43 11.32
C LEU A 97 -7.25 -8.30 10.60
N HIS A 98 -6.86 -9.49 10.14
CA HIS A 98 -7.81 -10.39 9.48
C HIS A 98 -8.91 -10.85 10.43
N GLN A 99 -8.55 -11.19 11.67
CA GLN A 99 -9.51 -11.55 12.72
C GLN A 99 -10.43 -10.39 13.08
N ALA A 100 -9.91 -9.15 13.10
CA ALA A 100 -10.71 -7.96 13.33
C ALA A 100 -11.74 -7.74 12.21
N ILE A 101 -11.40 -8.02 10.95
CA ILE A 101 -12.32 -7.96 9.82
C ILE A 101 -13.34 -9.11 9.90
N GLU A 102 -12.93 -10.33 10.25
CA GLU A 102 -13.83 -11.46 10.46
C GLU A 102 -14.87 -11.14 11.55
N ALA A 103 -14.43 -10.51 12.65
CA ALA A 103 -15.33 -10.06 13.71
C ALA A 103 -16.27 -8.94 13.24
N LYS A 104 -15.78 -7.96 12.49
CA LYS A 104 -16.58 -6.89 11.88
C LYS A 104 -17.70 -7.44 11.00
N GLU A 105 -17.40 -8.45 10.18
CA GLU A 105 -18.36 -9.07 9.26
C GLU A 105 -19.21 -10.18 9.89
N ASN A 106 -19.04 -10.45 11.20
CA ASN A 106 -19.72 -11.50 11.94
C ASN A 106 -19.57 -12.91 11.34
N VAL A 107 -18.43 -13.17 10.72
CA VAL A 107 -18.05 -14.50 10.24
C VAL A 107 -17.18 -15.22 11.27
N LYS A 108 -16.94 -16.51 11.08
CA LYS A 108 -16.13 -17.30 11.99
C LYS A 108 -14.68 -16.80 12.06
N VAL A 109 -14.27 -16.32 13.23
CA VAL A 109 -12.88 -15.90 13.47
C VAL A 109 -11.96 -17.12 13.48
N LYS A 110 -10.98 -17.17 12.58
CA LYS A 110 -10.01 -18.24 12.46
C LYS A 110 -8.68 -17.86 13.13
N ARG A 111 -7.89 -18.87 13.44
CA ARG A 111 -6.54 -18.65 13.97
C ARG A 111 -5.65 -17.99 12.92
N GLU A 112 -4.67 -17.23 13.40
CA GLU A 112 -3.65 -16.63 12.54
C GLU A 112 -2.85 -17.71 11.79
N SER A 113 -2.53 -17.45 10.53
CA SER A 113 -1.66 -18.30 9.75
C SER A 113 -0.21 -18.10 10.18
N LYS A 114 0.52 -19.19 10.43
CA LYS A 114 1.92 -19.14 10.78
C LYS A 114 2.78 -19.25 9.52
N THR A 115 3.63 -18.23 9.28
CA THR A 115 4.65 -18.32 8.23
C THR A 115 5.68 -19.40 8.60
N LEU A 116 5.77 -20.46 7.82
CA LEU A 116 6.70 -21.56 8.06
C LEU A 116 8.10 -21.27 7.51
N ALA A 117 8.16 -20.60 6.35
CA ALA A 117 9.41 -20.23 5.71
C ALA A 117 9.17 -19.08 4.71
N THR A 118 10.25 -18.35 4.42
CA THR A 118 10.31 -17.31 3.38
C THR A 118 11.40 -17.66 2.39
N ILE A 119 11.25 -17.18 1.16
CA ILE A 119 12.26 -17.30 0.11
C ILE A 119 12.34 -15.96 -0.64
N THR A 120 13.53 -15.55 -1.01
CA THR A 120 13.72 -14.34 -1.85
C THR A 120 13.29 -14.64 -3.28
N PHE A 121 12.92 -13.59 -4.05
CA PHE A 121 12.59 -13.73 -5.47
C PHE A 121 13.73 -14.37 -6.26
N GLN A 122 14.97 -13.94 -6.00
CA GLN A 122 16.16 -14.47 -6.66
C GLN A 122 16.28 -15.99 -6.46
N ASN A 123 16.20 -16.45 -5.23
CA ASN A 123 16.30 -17.86 -4.91
C ASN A 123 15.10 -18.68 -5.43
N PHE A 124 13.91 -18.06 -5.45
CA PHE A 124 12.71 -18.71 -5.99
C PHE A 124 12.83 -18.95 -7.49
N PHE A 125 13.15 -17.90 -8.27
CA PHE A 125 13.28 -18.03 -9.72
C PHE A 125 14.49 -18.86 -10.14
N ASN A 126 15.56 -18.89 -9.36
CA ASN A 126 16.72 -19.77 -9.63
C ASN A 126 16.42 -21.26 -9.46
N LYS A 127 15.25 -21.63 -8.93
CA LYS A 127 14.80 -23.05 -8.92
C LYS A 127 14.26 -23.55 -10.26
N TYR A 128 14.03 -22.64 -11.22
CA TYR A 128 13.52 -23.00 -12.54
C TYR A 128 14.64 -23.06 -13.56
N ASP A 129 14.66 -24.14 -14.36
CA ASP A 129 15.65 -24.32 -15.43
C ASP A 129 15.45 -23.34 -16.58
N LYS A 130 14.18 -23.03 -16.90
CA LYS A 130 13.84 -22.05 -17.95
C LYS A 130 13.26 -20.81 -17.31
N LYS A 131 13.94 -19.71 -17.48
CA LYS A 131 13.57 -18.37 -16.99
C LYS A 131 13.60 -17.39 -18.13
N ALA A 132 12.60 -16.51 -18.22
CA ALA A 132 12.57 -15.40 -19.13
C ALA A 132 11.75 -14.26 -18.52
N GLY A 133 12.04 -13.03 -18.91
CA GLY A 133 11.30 -11.86 -18.51
C GLY A 133 11.33 -10.81 -19.61
N MET A 134 10.47 -9.79 -19.50
CA MET A 134 10.43 -8.66 -20.40
C MET A 134 10.34 -7.36 -19.60
N THR A 135 11.17 -6.39 -19.96
CA THR A 135 11.16 -5.05 -19.37
C THR A 135 11.68 -4.04 -20.37
N GLY A 136 11.30 -2.78 -20.23
CA GLY A 136 11.82 -1.68 -21.03
C GLY A 136 13.21 -1.21 -20.61
N THR A 137 13.74 -1.65 -19.47
CA THR A 137 14.99 -1.13 -18.87
C THR A 137 16.03 -2.20 -18.58
N ALA A 138 15.93 -3.41 -19.18
CA ALA A 138 16.81 -4.51 -18.87
C ALA A 138 18.27 -4.28 -19.28
N LEU A 139 18.52 -3.51 -20.34
CA LEU A 139 19.86 -3.34 -20.91
C LEU A 139 20.84 -2.68 -19.93
N THR A 140 20.39 -1.72 -19.15
CA THR A 140 21.20 -1.03 -18.13
C THR A 140 21.61 -1.94 -16.99
N GLU A 141 20.83 -2.99 -16.73
CA GLU A 141 21.01 -3.94 -15.64
C GLU A 141 21.47 -5.33 -16.15
N GLU A 142 21.98 -5.43 -17.36
CA GLU A 142 22.40 -6.71 -17.98
C GLU A 142 23.38 -7.48 -17.12
N GLN A 143 24.32 -6.77 -16.51
CA GLN A 143 25.33 -7.41 -15.64
C GLN A 143 24.68 -8.07 -14.42
N GLU A 144 23.70 -7.42 -13.79
CA GLU A 144 22.98 -7.96 -12.65
C GLU A 144 22.16 -9.21 -13.04
N PHE A 145 21.48 -9.18 -14.19
CA PHE A 145 20.74 -10.34 -14.71
C PHE A 145 21.64 -11.53 -14.97
N ARG A 146 22.84 -11.29 -15.47
CA ARG A 146 23.82 -12.35 -15.73
C ARG A 146 24.39 -12.93 -14.43
N GLU A 147 24.74 -12.09 -13.46
CA GLU A 147 25.34 -12.53 -12.20
C GLU A 147 24.34 -13.26 -11.31
N ILE A 148 23.10 -12.77 -11.20
CA ILE A 148 22.10 -13.33 -10.27
C ILE A 148 21.35 -14.50 -10.87
N TYR A 149 20.94 -14.40 -12.15
CA TYR A 149 20.04 -15.37 -12.78
C TYR A 149 20.69 -16.19 -13.90
N GLY A 150 21.90 -15.85 -14.33
CA GLY A 150 22.57 -16.46 -15.47
C GLY A 150 21.83 -16.21 -16.79
N MET A 151 21.19 -15.03 -16.94
CA MET A 151 20.42 -14.67 -18.13
C MET A 151 21.11 -13.55 -18.91
N ASP A 152 21.10 -13.66 -20.24
CA ASP A 152 21.52 -12.58 -21.14
C ASP A 152 20.34 -11.69 -21.51
N VAL A 153 20.64 -10.43 -21.82
CA VAL A 153 19.65 -9.45 -22.27
C VAL A 153 19.65 -9.35 -23.79
N VAL A 154 18.49 -9.51 -24.40
CA VAL A 154 18.29 -9.36 -25.84
C VAL A 154 17.42 -8.16 -26.11
N VAL A 155 17.94 -7.18 -26.82
CA VAL A 155 17.18 -5.99 -27.22
C VAL A 155 16.33 -6.32 -28.45
N ILE A 156 15.01 -6.23 -28.30
CA ILE A 156 14.07 -6.38 -29.40
C ILE A 156 13.76 -5.00 -29.95
N PRO A 157 14.07 -4.72 -31.23
CA PRO A 157 13.81 -3.41 -31.82
C PRO A 157 12.30 -3.13 -31.90
N THR A 158 11.95 -1.84 -31.84
CA THR A 158 10.56 -1.40 -31.96
C THR A 158 9.99 -1.73 -33.35
N ASN A 159 8.73 -2.14 -33.40
CA ASN A 159 8.02 -2.42 -34.67
C ASN A 159 7.90 -1.17 -35.58
N LYS A 160 7.73 -0.01 -34.97
CA LYS A 160 7.64 1.28 -35.68
C LYS A 160 8.69 2.25 -35.10
N PRO A 161 9.13 3.23 -35.89
CA PRO A 161 10.04 4.28 -35.39
C PRO A 161 9.41 4.98 -34.16
N VAL A 162 10.25 5.31 -33.19
CA VAL A 162 9.84 6.10 -32.01
C VAL A 162 9.52 7.51 -32.47
N GLN A 163 8.30 7.98 -32.16
CA GLN A 163 7.85 9.33 -32.49
C GLN A 163 7.90 10.29 -31.32
N ARG A 164 8.19 9.79 -30.11
CA ARG A 164 8.34 10.61 -28.90
C ARG A 164 9.53 11.54 -29.05
N ILE A 165 9.32 12.80 -28.74
CA ILE A 165 10.34 13.82 -28.69
C ILE A 165 10.54 14.17 -27.22
N ASP A 166 11.74 13.90 -26.69
CA ASP A 166 12.10 14.28 -25.34
C ASP A 166 12.74 15.69 -25.41
N HIS A 167 12.09 16.66 -24.81
CA HIS A 167 12.58 18.02 -24.72
C HIS A 167 13.57 18.16 -23.56
N ASP A 168 14.43 19.17 -23.63
CA ASP A 168 15.33 19.50 -22.56
C ASP A 168 14.57 19.93 -21.29
N ASP A 169 15.21 19.76 -20.13
CA ASP A 169 14.63 20.12 -18.84
C ASP A 169 14.35 21.62 -18.75
N ALA A 170 13.14 21.99 -18.34
CA ALA A 170 12.77 23.35 -18.05
C ALA A 170 13.08 23.71 -16.59
N ILE A 171 14.00 24.64 -16.37
CA ILE A 171 14.47 25.04 -15.05
C ILE A 171 13.77 26.33 -14.61
N TYR A 172 13.18 26.32 -13.43
CA TYR A 172 12.44 27.46 -12.85
C TYR A 172 13.11 27.95 -11.57
N LYS A 173 13.06 29.27 -11.35
CA LYS A 173 13.65 29.90 -10.16
C LYS A 173 12.88 29.57 -8.89
N THR A 174 11.55 29.43 -8.99
CA THR A 174 10.68 29.16 -7.86
C THR A 174 9.69 28.03 -8.14
N LYS A 175 9.24 27.34 -7.09
CA LYS A 175 8.21 26.30 -7.19
C LYS A 175 6.89 26.86 -7.77
N ARG A 176 6.56 28.10 -7.45
CA ARG A 176 5.36 28.77 -7.96
C ARG A 176 5.41 28.98 -9.47
N GLU A 177 6.55 29.45 -9.99
CA GLU A 177 6.76 29.61 -11.44
C GLU A 177 6.65 28.27 -12.17
N LYS A 178 7.27 27.21 -11.62
CA LYS A 178 7.12 25.84 -12.15
C LYS A 178 5.66 25.42 -12.24
N MET A 179 4.88 25.60 -11.16
CA MET A 179 3.47 25.17 -11.15
C MET A 179 2.62 25.96 -12.16
N ASN A 180 2.86 27.27 -12.31
CA ASN A 180 2.16 28.08 -13.31
C ASN A 180 2.49 27.60 -14.74
N ALA A 181 3.76 27.35 -15.04
CA ALA A 181 4.17 26.85 -16.35
C ALA A 181 3.59 25.45 -16.65
N VAL A 182 3.53 24.55 -15.67
CA VAL A 182 2.88 23.24 -15.83
C VAL A 182 1.40 23.39 -16.17
N VAL A 183 0.68 24.30 -15.50
CA VAL A 183 -0.74 24.56 -15.79
C VAL A 183 -0.93 25.12 -17.19
N GLU A 184 -0.08 26.07 -17.62
CA GLU A 184 -0.12 26.62 -18.98
C GLU A 184 0.12 25.53 -20.05
N ASP A 185 1.10 24.67 -19.85
CA ASP A 185 1.45 23.57 -20.75
C ASP A 185 0.30 22.53 -20.85
N ILE A 186 -0.35 22.22 -19.72
CA ILE A 186 -1.54 21.37 -19.70
C ILE A 186 -2.68 22.00 -20.51
N ILE A 187 -2.96 23.28 -20.32
CA ILE A 187 -4.03 23.99 -21.04
C ILE A 187 -3.76 24.00 -22.55
N GLU A 188 -2.51 24.27 -22.95
CA GLU A 188 -2.12 24.28 -24.35
C GLU A 188 -2.24 22.89 -24.99
N SER A 189 -1.77 21.86 -24.31
CA SER A 189 -1.87 20.46 -24.79
C SER A 189 -3.32 20.00 -24.88
N HIS A 190 -4.13 20.32 -23.87
CA HIS A 190 -5.56 20.02 -23.88
C HIS A 190 -6.30 20.74 -25.02
N ALA A 191 -6.01 22.00 -25.30
CA ALA A 191 -6.61 22.75 -26.41
C ALA A 191 -6.30 22.13 -27.79
N LYS A 192 -5.16 21.42 -27.93
CA LYS A 192 -4.79 20.66 -29.12
C LYS A 192 -5.46 19.28 -29.18
N GLY A 193 -6.22 18.88 -28.16
CA GLY A 193 -6.82 17.55 -28.04
C GLY A 193 -5.82 16.45 -27.68
N GLN A 194 -4.64 16.79 -27.16
CA GLN A 194 -3.65 15.83 -26.67
C GLN A 194 -4.01 15.39 -25.25
N PRO A 195 -3.93 14.07 -24.94
CA PRO A 195 -4.00 13.60 -23.55
C PRO A 195 -2.81 14.12 -22.75
N VAL A 196 -3.03 14.48 -21.49
CA VAL A 196 -2.00 14.98 -20.56
C VAL A 196 -1.98 14.13 -19.32
#